data_1f55bb325f02eae47def8af021e3e62c
#
_entry.id   1f55bb325f02eae47def8af021e3e62c
#
_cell.length_a   1.000
_cell.length_b   1.000
_cell.length_c   1.000
_cell.angle_alpha   90.00
_cell.angle_beta   90.00
_cell.angle_gamma   90.00
#
_symmetry.space_group_name_H-M   'P 1'
#
loop_
_entity.id
_entity.type
_entity.pdbx_description
1 polymer ?
#
loop_
_entity_poly.entity_id
_entity_poly.type
_entity_poly.pdbx_seq_one_letter_code
_entity_poly.pdbx_strand_id
1 'polypeptide(L)' 'MNVFDKVKEYILMQLPVGEGKVTADAKLIDDLGADSANLMMLIMDLETEYDMTVEDEALTTIKTVGDIVSYIEAHKA' A
#
# COMPACT_ATOMS: atom_id res chain seq x y z
N MET A 1 -3.01 0.04 -16.04
CA MET A 1 -2.02 -0.01 -14.94
C MET A 1 -2.40 -1.15 -14.01
N ASN A 2 -1.45 -2.02 -13.65
CA ASN A 2 -1.76 -3.11 -12.74
C ASN A 2 -1.80 -2.62 -11.28
N VAL A 3 -2.24 -3.47 -10.37
CA VAL A 3 -2.41 -3.08 -8.96
C VAL A 3 -1.08 -2.64 -8.35
N PHE A 4 0.00 -3.37 -8.62
CA PHE A 4 1.32 -3.02 -8.09
C PHE A 4 1.73 -1.60 -8.51
N ASP A 5 1.55 -1.27 -9.78
CA ASP A 5 1.94 0.05 -10.29
C ASP A 5 1.12 1.16 -9.64
N LYS A 6 -0.17 0.92 -9.41
CA LYS A 6 -1.04 1.89 -8.78
C LYS A 6 -0.66 2.10 -7.30
N VAL A 7 -0.39 1.00 -6.59
CA VAL A 7 0.06 1.09 -5.20
C VAL A 7 1.38 1.85 -5.12
N LYS A 8 2.31 1.53 -6.01
CA LYS A 8 3.60 2.22 -6.08
C LYS A 8 3.43 3.71 -6.31
N GLU A 9 2.53 4.09 -7.22
CA GLU A 9 2.25 5.49 -7.51
C GLU A 9 1.81 6.24 -6.25
N TYR A 10 0.87 5.66 -5.50
CA TYR A 10 0.40 6.29 -4.26
C TYR A 10 1.49 6.37 -3.20
N ILE A 11 2.32 5.35 -3.10
CA ILE A 11 3.45 5.38 -2.15
C ILE A 11 4.41 6.52 -2.49
N LEU A 12 4.74 6.68 -3.77
CA LEU A 12 5.65 7.73 -4.21
C LEU A 12 5.08 9.13 -3.98
N MET A 13 3.76 9.26 -3.97
CA MET A 13 3.11 10.53 -3.69
C MET A 13 3.17 10.91 -2.22
N GLN A 14 3.21 9.93 -1.33
CA GLN A 14 3.13 10.17 0.11
C GLN A 14 4.46 10.08 0.84
N LEU A 15 5.40 9.31 0.33
CA LEU A 15 6.66 9.07 1.02
C LEU A 15 7.85 9.57 0.20
N PRO A 16 8.86 10.15 0.86
CA PRO A 16 10.05 10.68 0.17
C PRO A 16 11.03 9.55 -0.17
N VAL A 17 10.59 8.56 -0.93
CA VAL A 17 11.41 7.42 -1.29
C VAL A 17 11.62 7.39 -2.80
N GLY A 18 12.73 6.82 -3.24
CA GLY A 18 13.01 6.66 -4.64
C GLY A 18 12.21 5.50 -5.22
N GLU A 19 11.95 5.58 -6.53
CA GLU A 19 11.17 4.58 -7.23
C GLU A 19 11.77 3.17 -7.07
N GLY A 20 13.08 3.06 -7.09
CA GLY A 20 13.75 1.77 -6.95
C GLY A 20 13.58 1.11 -5.59
N LYS A 21 13.14 1.85 -4.58
CA LYS A 21 12.88 1.30 -3.26
C LYS A 21 11.54 0.60 -3.16
N VAL A 22 10.62 0.91 -4.04
CA VAL A 22 9.25 0.37 -3.99
C VAL A 22 9.17 -0.93 -4.75
N THR A 23 9.47 -2.02 -4.06
CA THR A 23 9.39 -3.38 -4.59
C THR A 23 8.35 -4.17 -3.81
N ALA A 24 7.95 -5.33 -4.33
CA ALA A 24 6.96 -6.16 -3.65
C ALA A 24 7.42 -6.58 -2.25
N ASP A 25 8.72 -6.79 -2.08
CA ASP A 25 9.29 -7.22 -0.80
C ASP A 25 9.56 -6.06 0.17
N ALA A 26 9.44 -4.82 -0.28
CA ALA A 26 9.74 -3.66 0.55
C ALA A 26 8.78 -3.58 1.72
N LYS A 27 9.33 -3.46 2.92
CA LYS A 27 8.54 -3.30 4.12
C LYS A 27 8.15 -1.83 4.27
N LEU A 28 6.85 -1.60 4.45
CA LEU A 28 6.31 -0.24 4.46
C LEU A 28 6.95 0.62 5.55
N ILE A 29 7.09 0.09 6.74
CA ILE A 29 7.65 0.84 7.86
C ILE A 29 9.18 0.78 7.85
N ASP A 30 9.74 -0.42 7.81
CA ASP A 30 11.19 -0.60 7.95
C ASP A 30 11.98 -0.13 6.74
N ASP A 31 11.49 -0.39 5.53
CA ASP A 31 12.23 -0.07 4.30
C ASP A 31 11.82 1.27 3.70
N LEU A 32 10.55 1.62 3.76
CA LEU A 32 10.05 2.83 3.14
C LEU A 32 9.84 3.98 4.13
N GLY A 33 9.95 3.70 5.42
CA GLY A 33 9.86 4.73 6.43
C GLY A 33 8.46 5.27 6.69
N ALA A 34 7.43 4.53 6.32
CA ALA A 34 6.06 4.94 6.58
C ALA A 34 5.76 4.83 8.07
N ASP A 35 5.02 5.80 8.60
CA ASP A 35 4.48 5.69 9.96
C ASP A 35 3.00 5.29 9.87
N SER A 36 2.34 5.17 11.02
CA SER A 36 0.93 4.77 11.06
C SER A 36 0.03 5.72 10.29
N ALA A 37 0.30 7.02 10.38
CA ALA A 37 -0.51 8.02 9.67
C ALA A 37 -0.36 7.90 8.16
N ASN A 38 0.88 7.74 7.68
CA ASN A 38 1.14 7.54 6.25
C ASN A 38 0.45 6.29 5.75
N LEU A 39 0.54 5.21 6.52
CA LEU A 39 -0.05 3.93 6.14
C LEU A 39 -1.56 4.04 6.06
N MET A 40 -2.20 4.68 7.03
CA MET A 40 -3.65 4.88 7.01
C MET A 40 -4.09 5.71 5.81
N MET A 41 -3.38 6.78 5.49
CA MET A 41 -3.72 7.60 4.34
C MET A 41 -3.57 6.83 3.03
N LEU A 42 -2.50 6.03 2.92
CA LEU A 42 -2.28 5.20 1.75
C LEU A 42 -3.44 4.21 1.57
N ILE A 43 -3.83 3.56 2.65
CA ILE A 43 -4.92 2.58 2.61
C ILE A 43 -6.24 3.25 2.24
N MET A 44 -6.53 4.43 2.80
CA MET A 44 -7.76 5.16 2.47
C MET A 44 -7.80 5.56 1.00
N ASP A 45 -6.67 6.00 0.45
CA ASP A 45 -6.60 6.35 -0.97
C ASP A 45 -6.87 5.13 -1.85
N LEU A 46 -6.32 3.99 -1.47
CA LEU A 46 -6.53 2.75 -2.23
C LEU A 46 -7.95 2.22 -2.10
N GLU A 47 -8.57 2.39 -0.95
CA GLU A 47 -9.98 2.03 -0.78
C GLU A 47 -10.86 2.83 -1.74
N THR A 48 -10.57 4.11 -1.88
CA THR A 48 -11.30 4.97 -2.81
C THR A 48 -11.02 4.59 -4.26
N GLU A 49 -9.76 4.34 -4.57
CA GLU A 49 -9.35 3.99 -5.94
C GLU A 49 -10.02 2.71 -6.44
N TYR A 50 -10.14 1.71 -5.58
CA TYR A 50 -10.64 0.40 -5.95
C TYR A 50 -12.07 0.12 -5.45
N ASP A 51 -12.70 1.11 -4.84
CA ASP A 51 -14.07 0.99 -4.31
C ASP A 51 -14.20 -0.25 -3.42
N MET A 52 -13.32 -0.35 -2.44
CA MET A 52 -13.28 -1.48 -1.52
C MET A 52 -12.98 -0.99 -0.11
N THR A 53 -13.15 -1.87 0.86
CA THR A 53 -12.86 -1.56 2.27
C THR A 53 -11.79 -2.51 2.79
N VAL A 54 -10.79 -1.94 3.48
CA VAL A 54 -9.77 -2.74 4.16
C VAL A 54 -10.13 -2.78 5.64
N GLU A 55 -10.36 -3.98 6.15
CA GLU A 55 -10.74 -4.15 7.55
C GLU A 55 -9.56 -3.91 8.48
N ASP A 56 -9.84 -3.44 9.70
CA ASP A 56 -8.79 -3.16 10.68
C ASP A 56 -7.91 -4.38 10.94
N GLU A 57 -8.52 -5.56 10.97
CA GLU A 57 -7.78 -6.80 11.19
C GLU A 57 -6.75 -7.06 10.09
N ALA A 58 -7.09 -6.72 8.85
CA ALA A 58 -6.18 -6.91 7.72
C ALA A 58 -4.96 -6.00 7.84
N LEU A 59 -5.12 -4.82 8.43
CA LEU A 59 -4.02 -3.88 8.60
C LEU A 59 -2.89 -4.47 9.46
N THR A 60 -3.21 -5.37 10.37
CA THR A 60 -2.20 -5.99 11.21
C THR A 60 -1.33 -6.99 10.45
N THR A 61 -1.81 -7.47 9.31
CA THR A 61 -1.07 -8.44 8.48
C THR A 61 -0.39 -7.80 7.27
N ILE A 62 -0.73 -6.56 6.97
CA ILE A 62 -0.14 -5.84 5.84
C ILE A 62 1.18 -5.20 6.30
N LYS A 63 2.29 -5.76 5.84
CA LYS A 63 3.63 -5.30 6.23
C LYS A 63 4.47 -4.86 5.03
N THR A 64 4.23 -5.44 3.86
CA THR A 64 5.00 -5.13 2.65
C THR A 64 4.10 -4.57 1.57
N VAL A 65 4.73 -4.01 0.53
CA VAL A 65 4.01 -3.55 -0.66
C VAL A 65 3.22 -4.70 -1.27
N GLY A 66 3.85 -5.88 -1.37
CA GLY A 66 3.20 -7.07 -1.91
C GLY A 66 1.97 -7.49 -1.13
N ASP A 67 1.98 -7.30 0.19
CA ASP A 67 0.81 -7.62 1.02
C ASP A 67 -0.38 -6.74 0.65
N ILE A 68 -0.13 -5.45 0.39
CA ILE A 68 -1.18 -4.53 -0.04
C ILE A 68 -1.73 -4.98 -1.39
N VAL A 69 -0.84 -5.28 -2.33
CA VAL A 69 -1.22 -5.68 -3.68
C VAL A 69 -2.08 -6.94 -3.63
N SER A 70 -1.65 -7.92 -2.86
CA SER A 70 -2.40 -9.19 -2.73
C SER A 70 -3.78 -8.96 -2.13
N TYR A 71 -3.88 -8.12 -1.12
CA TYR A 71 -5.16 -7.82 -0.50
C TYR A 71 -6.12 -7.17 -1.50
N ILE A 72 -5.61 -6.19 -2.24
CA ILE A 72 -6.43 -5.48 -3.23
C ILE A 72 -6.90 -6.45 -4.32
N GLU A 73 -6.00 -7.27 -4.83
CA GLU A 73 -6.35 -8.21 -5.90
C GLU A 73 -7.41 -9.23 -5.46
N ALA A 74 -7.42 -9.57 -4.18
CA ALA A 74 -8.40 -10.49 -3.64
C ALA A 74 -9.76 -9.84 -3.38
N HIS A 75 -9.82 -8.53 -3.17
CA HIS A 75 -11.03 -7.85 -2.69
C HIS A 75 -11.57 -6.76 -3.61
N LYS A 76 -10.85 -6.36 -4.62
CA LYS A 76 -11.33 -5.28 -5.49
C LYS A 76 -12.58 -5.68 -6.26
N ALA A 77 -13.42 -4.70 -6.51
CA ALA A 77 -14.66 -4.89 -7.25
C ALA A 77 -14.39 -5.21 -8.73
#